data_2f20c17f9a1d1fc0baed82a06cc63508
#
_entry.id   2f20c17f9a1d1fc0baed82a06cc63508
#
_cell.length_a   1.000
_cell.length_b   1.000
_cell.length_c   1.000
_cell.angle_alpha   90.00
_cell.angle_beta   90.00
_cell.angle_gamma   90.00
#
_symmetry.space_group_name_H-M   'P 1'
#
loop_
_entity.id
_entity.type
_entity.pdbx_description
1 polymer ?
#
loop_
_entity_poly.entity_id
_entity_poly.type
_entity_poly.pdbx_seq_one_letter_code
_entity_poly.pdbx_strand_id
1 'polypeptide(L)'
;MDNDDLDIIGNATFNQNVCHDDVSKGTFEQRFWWDASHYKPGGPVFVFNPGEQSADGMMGYLGNKSLPGYYAQQLGGAAILIEHRYWGKSIPFDSLDAETLQYHTLPNAMKDMTNFALNAELDFCEDGDCNANDVPWVFIGGSYAGALSAWISQKEPGVFAAYHASSAVVEAISDFWTYFSPIEQALPTNCSNDVKAVVSYVDHVFTNGDDDDVLELKTKFNLQNLNAADFADILANPVSEWQSNQSAVLAFCDYIETHAGTSKAVLNNGAGVGLVAALDAYAAYINETVNCGADGSACDTYDEEIQWNDPKDFDSRPWQWMLCNEPFGWWQVGPGVSDGNNIVSNQMRPQHYTRRCPLYFPKTNDYTFGMDEGFTEEHLNQWTKGWDAPYEKVIFVNGELDPWRSATVASDYRPGGYVNDTDSPSFVVEGGVHCPELWIDKTDPYTWPVIESSMKIMKNWLSEWQKPSKA
;
A
#
# COMPACT_ATOMS: atom_id res chain seq x y z
N MET A 1 -35.03 -32.63 4.67
CA MET A 1 -34.87 -31.45 3.81
C MET A 1 -33.47 -31.55 3.26
N ASP A 2 -33.37 -31.75 1.96
CA ASP A 2 -32.12 -32.06 1.29
C ASP A 2 -31.21 -30.83 1.29
N ASN A 3 -29.94 -31.02 1.61
CA ASN A 3 -28.84 -30.04 1.67
C ASN A 3 -28.45 -29.46 0.27
N ASP A 4 -29.40 -29.12 -0.57
CA ASP A 4 -29.18 -29.05 -2.02
C ASP A 4 -29.03 -27.64 -2.60
N ASP A 5 -28.99 -26.53 -1.81
CA ASP A 5 -28.95 -25.19 -2.42
C ASP A 5 -28.13 -24.12 -1.65
N LEU A 6 -27.07 -24.50 -0.93
CA LEU A 6 -26.15 -23.50 -0.39
C LEU A 6 -25.04 -23.21 -1.43
N ASP A 7 -24.95 -21.99 -1.92
CA ASP A 7 -23.84 -21.56 -2.76
C ASP A 7 -22.54 -21.49 -1.95
N ILE A 8 -21.77 -22.57 -1.99
CA ILE A 8 -20.49 -22.74 -1.26
C ILE A 8 -19.43 -21.76 -1.78
N ILE A 9 -19.46 -21.43 -3.07
CA ILE A 9 -18.60 -20.43 -3.73
C ILE A 9 -19.51 -19.49 -4.50
N GLY A 10 -19.38 -18.18 -4.25
CA GLY A 10 -20.26 -17.23 -4.90
C GLY A 10 -19.81 -15.80 -4.83
N ASN A 11 -20.69 -14.94 -5.28
CA ASN A 11 -20.55 -13.49 -5.20
C ASN A 11 -21.92 -12.84 -5.04
N ALA A 12 -21.95 -11.70 -4.36
CA ALA A 12 -23.16 -10.89 -4.19
C ALA A 12 -22.79 -9.41 -3.99
N THR A 13 -23.81 -8.61 -3.76
CA THR A 13 -23.67 -7.22 -3.32
C THR A 13 -24.30 -7.03 -1.95
N PHE A 14 -23.74 -6.14 -1.17
CA PHE A 14 -24.25 -5.70 0.13
C PHE A 14 -24.67 -4.24 0.02
N ASN A 15 -25.88 -3.91 0.50
CA ASN A 15 -26.38 -2.55 0.53
C ASN A 15 -25.65 -1.75 1.61
N GLN A 16 -24.55 -1.10 1.24
CA GLN A 16 -23.69 -0.35 2.13
C GLN A 16 -24.15 1.10 2.24
N ASN A 17 -24.07 1.71 3.43
CA ASN A 17 -24.39 3.11 3.61
C ASN A 17 -23.40 4.02 2.88
N VAL A 18 -23.88 5.02 2.14
CA VAL A 18 -23.03 6.06 1.55
C VAL A 18 -22.31 6.83 2.68
N CYS A 19 -23.03 7.20 3.72
CA CYS A 19 -22.50 7.84 4.92
C CYS A 19 -23.02 7.10 6.16
N HIS A 20 -22.12 6.61 7.02
CA HIS A 20 -22.52 5.91 8.23
C HIS A 20 -23.05 6.83 9.33
N ASP A 21 -22.66 8.09 9.31
CA ASP A 21 -23.13 9.09 10.29
C ASP A 21 -24.43 9.78 9.85
N ASP A 22 -24.81 9.64 8.55
CA ASP A 22 -26.06 10.14 8.01
C ASP A 22 -26.64 9.16 6.98
N VAL A 23 -27.42 8.20 7.46
CA VAL A 23 -28.05 7.17 6.62
C VAL A 23 -29.07 7.73 5.60
N SER A 24 -29.47 9.00 5.74
CA SER A 24 -30.36 9.66 4.78
C SER A 24 -29.69 9.89 3.41
N LYS A 25 -28.37 9.74 3.33
CA LYS A 25 -27.61 9.82 2.07
C LYS A 25 -27.80 8.61 1.16
N GLY A 26 -28.49 7.57 1.64
CA GLY A 26 -28.80 6.37 0.89
C GLY A 26 -27.72 5.31 0.97
N THR A 27 -27.82 4.33 0.09
CA THR A 27 -26.92 3.16 0.03
C THR A 27 -26.35 2.97 -1.36
N PHE A 28 -25.29 2.18 -1.45
CA PHE A 28 -24.72 1.69 -2.70
C PHE A 28 -24.46 0.20 -2.62
N GLU A 29 -24.33 -0.45 -3.76
CA GLU A 29 -24.03 -1.87 -3.86
C GLU A 29 -22.52 -2.10 -3.71
N GLN A 30 -22.08 -2.63 -2.55
CA GLN A 30 -20.71 -3.04 -2.30
C GLN A 30 -20.54 -4.51 -2.66
N ARG A 31 -19.60 -4.85 -3.54
CA ARG A 31 -19.40 -6.22 -4.02
C ARG A 31 -18.58 -7.05 -3.03
N PHE A 32 -18.92 -8.32 -2.94
CA PHE A 32 -18.12 -9.29 -2.22
C PHE A 32 -18.22 -10.69 -2.87
N TRP A 33 -17.22 -11.51 -2.55
CA TRP A 33 -17.12 -12.91 -3.03
C TRP A 33 -16.76 -13.78 -1.84
N TRP A 34 -17.09 -15.08 -1.92
CA TRP A 34 -16.75 -16.02 -0.86
C TRP A 34 -16.36 -17.38 -1.39
N ASP A 35 -15.58 -18.12 -0.56
CA ASP A 35 -15.35 -19.56 -0.65
C ASP A 35 -15.61 -20.17 0.73
N ALA A 36 -16.68 -20.92 0.85
CA ALA A 36 -17.11 -21.64 2.04
C ALA A 36 -16.88 -23.16 1.94
N SER A 37 -16.05 -23.62 0.99
CA SER A 37 -15.79 -25.05 0.76
C SER A 37 -15.25 -25.77 2.01
N HIS A 38 -14.70 -25.03 2.96
CA HIS A 38 -14.17 -25.56 4.21
C HIS A 38 -15.00 -25.18 5.44
N TYR A 39 -16.06 -24.42 5.24
CA TYR A 39 -16.90 -23.92 6.33
C TYR A 39 -17.63 -25.04 7.05
N LYS A 40 -17.59 -24.98 8.37
CA LYS A 40 -18.36 -25.84 9.27
C LYS A 40 -19.30 -24.94 10.08
N PRO A 41 -20.54 -25.33 10.33
CA PRO A 41 -21.46 -24.56 11.16
C PRO A 41 -20.81 -24.06 12.44
N GLY A 42 -20.84 -22.74 12.67
CA GLY A 42 -20.16 -22.10 13.81
C GLY A 42 -18.66 -21.83 13.61
N GLY A 43 -18.10 -22.16 12.44
CA GLY A 43 -16.72 -21.87 12.09
C GLY A 43 -16.44 -20.37 11.87
N PRO A 44 -15.17 -19.95 11.90
CA PRO A 44 -14.79 -18.56 11.72
C PRO A 44 -14.99 -18.07 10.28
N VAL A 45 -15.19 -16.76 10.12
CA VAL A 45 -15.22 -16.07 8.82
C VAL A 45 -13.98 -15.18 8.69
N PHE A 46 -13.22 -15.36 7.60
CA PHE A 46 -12.02 -14.62 7.30
C PHE A 46 -12.30 -13.63 6.16
N VAL A 47 -12.34 -12.34 6.49
CA VAL A 47 -12.62 -11.26 5.52
C VAL A 47 -11.31 -10.64 5.08
N PHE A 48 -11.06 -10.65 3.78
CA PHE A 48 -9.94 -9.97 3.15
C PHE A 48 -10.45 -8.74 2.38
N ASN A 49 -9.82 -7.59 2.62
CA ASN A 49 -10.01 -6.38 1.83
C ASN A 49 -8.77 -6.14 0.95
N PRO A 50 -8.94 -5.93 -0.37
CA PRO A 50 -7.82 -5.75 -1.29
C PRO A 50 -7.20 -4.35 -1.24
N GLY A 51 -7.75 -3.44 -0.43
CA GLY A 51 -7.30 -2.06 -0.34
C GLY A 51 -7.72 -1.20 -1.53
N GLU A 52 -6.79 -0.40 -1.99
CA GLU A 52 -6.93 0.64 -2.99
C GLU A 52 -6.95 0.13 -4.44
N GLN A 53 -7.68 -0.93 -4.69
CA GLN A 53 -7.82 -1.53 -6.02
C GLN A 53 -9.14 -2.26 -6.21
N SER A 54 -9.53 -2.49 -7.47
CA SER A 54 -10.66 -3.34 -7.80
C SER A 54 -10.42 -4.78 -7.34
N ALA A 55 -11.45 -5.42 -6.80
CA ALA A 55 -11.41 -6.84 -6.45
C ALA A 55 -11.55 -7.77 -7.69
N ASP A 56 -11.79 -7.23 -8.88
CA ASP A 56 -11.89 -8.02 -10.11
C ASP A 56 -10.56 -8.78 -10.34
N GLY A 57 -10.64 -10.08 -10.54
CA GLY A 57 -9.48 -10.96 -10.74
C GLY A 57 -8.77 -11.40 -9.44
N MET A 58 -9.21 -10.95 -8.26
CA MET A 58 -8.57 -11.26 -6.98
C MET A 58 -9.15 -12.50 -6.26
N MET A 59 -9.97 -13.29 -6.92
CA MET A 59 -10.56 -14.52 -6.37
C MET A 59 -9.52 -15.53 -5.84
N GLY A 60 -8.27 -15.44 -6.30
CA GLY A 60 -7.16 -16.25 -5.78
C GLY A 60 -6.94 -16.10 -4.27
N TYR A 61 -7.31 -14.96 -3.69
CA TYR A 61 -7.23 -14.74 -2.24
C TYR A 61 -8.24 -15.54 -1.41
N LEU A 62 -9.24 -16.14 -2.03
CA LEU A 62 -10.18 -17.05 -1.36
C LEU A 62 -9.66 -18.50 -1.30
N GLY A 63 -8.69 -18.85 -2.14
CA GLY A 63 -8.13 -20.19 -2.25
C GLY A 63 -7.02 -20.47 -1.21
N ASN A 64 -6.73 -21.75 -1.00
CA ASN A 64 -5.74 -22.23 0.00
C ASN A 64 -4.26 -21.89 -0.31
N LYS A 65 -3.98 -21.20 -1.42
CA LYS A 65 -2.66 -20.65 -1.74
C LYS A 65 -2.47 -19.21 -1.24
N SER A 66 -3.47 -18.65 -0.63
CA SER A 66 -3.43 -17.35 0.02
C SER A 66 -3.66 -17.48 1.52
N LEU A 67 -3.26 -16.48 2.29
CA LEU A 67 -3.39 -16.50 3.73
C LEU A 67 -4.86 -16.59 4.19
N PRO A 68 -5.82 -15.78 3.66
CA PRO A 68 -7.23 -15.88 4.06
C PRO A 68 -7.83 -17.26 3.78
N GLY A 69 -7.66 -17.79 2.58
CA GLY A 69 -8.15 -19.11 2.22
C GLY A 69 -7.45 -20.25 2.97
N TYR A 70 -6.15 -20.08 3.28
CA TYR A 70 -5.41 -21.03 4.10
C TYR A 70 -5.93 -21.06 5.55
N TYR A 71 -6.21 -19.90 6.15
CA TYR A 71 -6.85 -19.83 7.46
C TYR A 71 -8.24 -20.51 7.44
N ALA A 72 -9.07 -20.22 6.45
CA ALA A 72 -10.38 -20.84 6.30
C ALA A 72 -10.26 -22.37 6.22
N GLN A 73 -9.34 -22.88 5.39
CA GLN A 73 -9.12 -24.33 5.25
C GLN A 73 -8.67 -24.98 6.57
N GLN A 74 -7.72 -24.40 7.27
CA GLN A 74 -7.12 -24.99 8.46
C GLN A 74 -8.04 -24.94 9.70
N LEU A 75 -8.92 -23.93 9.75
CA LEU A 75 -9.76 -23.66 10.92
C LEU A 75 -11.24 -24.00 10.70
N GLY A 76 -11.59 -24.55 9.53
CA GLY A 76 -12.97 -24.94 9.22
C GLY A 76 -13.88 -23.73 9.06
N GLY A 77 -13.36 -22.68 8.46
CA GLY A 77 -14.02 -21.41 8.22
C GLY A 77 -14.37 -21.14 6.76
N ALA A 78 -14.93 -19.96 6.50
CA ALA A 78 -15.14 -19.40 5.17
C ALA A 78 -14.19 -18.22 4.94
N ALA A 79 -13.78 -18.02 3.67
CA ALA A 79 -13.04 -16.85 3.25
C ALA A 79 -13.97 -15.90 2.46
N ILE A 80 -13.91 -14.60 2.74
CA ILE A 80 -14.65 -13.56 2.04
C ILE A 80 -13.65 -12.53 1.51
N LEU A 81 -13.82 -12.12 0.25
CA LEU A 81 -13.18 -10.97 -0.37
C LEU A 81 -14.22 -9.86 -0.48
N ILE A 82 -14.02 -8.72 0.18
CA ILE A 82 -14.91 -7.57 0.10
C ILE A 82 -14.21 -6.40 -0.57
N GLU A 83 -14.79 -5.87 -1.63
CA GLU A 83 -14.27 -4.72 -2.35
C GLU A 83 -14.39 -3.44 -1.52
N HIS A 84 -13.36 -2.60 -1.55
CA HIS A 84 -13.38 -1.31 -0.86
C HIS A 84 -14.32 -0.32 -1.57
N ARG A 85 -14.99 0.57 -0.79
CA ARG A 85 -15.79 1.67 -1.39
C ARG A 85 -14.94 2.47 -2.38
N TYR A 86 -15.56 2.97 -3.43
CA TYR A 86 -14.99 3.75 -4.53
C TYR A 86 -14.02 2.98 -5.47
N TRP A 87 -13.81 1.68 -5.30
CA TRP A 87 -13.06 0.87 -6.26
C TRP A 87 -13.96 -0.14 -7.00
N GLY A 88 -13.49 -0.51 -8.19
CA GLY A 88 -14.16 -1.48 -9.05
C GLY A 88 -15.58 -1.05 -9.42
N LYS A 89 -16.59 -1.77 -8.90
CA LYS A 89 -18.01 -1.42 -9.06
C LYS A 89 -18.68 -1.02 -7.75
N SER A 90 -17.96 -1.00 -6.65
CA SER A 90 -18.45 -0.58 -5.35
C SER A 90 -18.38 0.95 -5.18
N ILE A 91 -18.92 1.66 -6.19
CA ILE A 91 -18.84 3.10 -6.34
C ILE A 91 -20.23 3.71 -6.11
N PRO A 92 -20.42 4.60 -5.10
CA PRO A 92 -21.74 5.16 -4.78
C PRO A 92 -22.26 6.20 -5.78
N PHE A 93 -21.39 6.73 -6.66
CA PHE A 93 -21.74 7.85 -7.55
C PHE A 93 -21.21 7.68 -8.97
N ASP A 94 -21.86 8.29 -9.94
CA ASP A 94 -21.44 8.27 -11.35
C ASP A 94 -20.33 9.27 -11.69
N SER A 95 -19.87 10.06 -10.72
CA SER A 95 -18.86 11.10 -10.87
C SER A 95 -18.03 11.18 -9.59
N LEU A 96 -16.74 11.44 -9.69
CA LEU A 96 -15.79 11.52 -8.59
C LEU A 96 -15.22 12.95 -8.47
N ASP A 97 -16.09 13.92 -8.16
CA ASP A 97 -15.69 15.27 -7.76
C ASP A 97 -15.61 15.43 -6.23
N ALA A 98 -15.19 16.58 -5.73
CA ALA A 98 -15.04 16.80 -4.28
C ALA A 98 -16.35 16.61 -3.51
N GLU A 99 -17.51 16.94 -4.11
CA GLU A 99 -18.82 16.79 -3.47
C GLU A 99 -19.17 15.31 -3.28
N THR A 100 -18.90 14.46 -4.26
CA THR A 100 -19.20 13.02 -4.20
C THR A 100 -18.15 12.25 -3.42
N LEU A 101 -16.88 12.66 -3.48
CA LEU A 101 -15.77 12.04 -2.78
C LEU A 101 -15.73 12.38 -1.28
N GLN A 102 -16.51 13.34 -0.77
CA GLN A 102 -16.57 13.65 0.66
C GLN A 102 -16.92 12.45 1.55
N TYR A 103 -17.53 11.41 0.99
CA TYR A 103 -17.88 10.17 1.70
C TYR A 103 -16.79 9.09 1.59
N HIS A 104 -15.77 9.36 0.80
CA HIS A 104 -14.59 8.49 0.68
C HIS A 104 -13.57 8.85 1.76
N THR A 105 -13.83 8.35 2.97
CA THR A 105 -13.05 8.66 4.17
C THR A 105 -12.69 7.39 4.92
N LEU A 106 -11.62 7.44 5.73
CA LEU A 106 -11.22 6.34 6.62
C LEU A 106 -12.34 5.90 7.57
N PRO A 107 -13.05 6.83 8.28
CA PRO A 107 -14.14 6.42 9.15
C PRO A 107 -15.25 5.66 8.42
N ASN A 108 -15.63 6.09 7.23
CA ASN A 108 -16.64 5.36 6.45
C ASN A 108 -16.10 4.01 5.96
N ALA A 109 -14.83 3.92 5.51
CA ALA A 109 -14.23 2.66 5.05
C ALA A 109 -14.13 1.63 6.19
N MET A 110 -13.78 2.05 7.41
CA MET A 110 -13.77 1.16 8.58
C MET A 110 -15.18 0.68 8.96
N LYS A 111 -16.16 1.60 8.97
CA LYS A 111 -17.55 1.28 9.26
C LYS A 111 -18.20 0.39 8.19
N ASP A 112 -17.73 0.45 6.95
CA ASP A 112 -18.16 -0.51 5.91
C ASP A 112 -17.85 -1.96 6.32
N MET A 113 -16.64 -2.19 6.80
CA MET A 113 -16.19 -3.53 7.17
C MET A 113 -16.95 -4.06 8.39
N THR A 114 -17.17 -3.21 9.40
CA THR A 114 -17.92 -3.59 10.59
C THR A 114 -19.42 -3.74 10.30
N ASN A 115 -19.99 -2.87 9.49
CA ASN A 115 -21.41 -2.97 9.09
C ASN A 115 -21.66 -4.25 8.27
N PHE A 116 -20.76 -4.58 7.35
CA PHE A 116 -20.83 -5.82 6.60
C PHE A 116 -20.74 -7.03 7.52
N ALA A 117 -19.76 -7.09 8.41
CA ALA A 117 -19.58 -8.22 9.32
C ALA A 117 -20.78 -8.46 10.24
N LEU A 118 -21.49 -7.39 10.62
CA LEU A 118 -22.66 -7.46 11.52
C LEU A 118 -23.98 -7.79 10.83
N ASN A 119 -24.11 -7.45 9.53
CA ASN A 119 -25.41 -7.42 8.86
C ASN A 119 -25.45 -8.16 7.52
N ALA A 120 -24.34 -8.71 7.02
CA ALA A 120 -24.34 -9.46 5.76
C ALA A 120 -25.16 -10.75 5.89
N GLU A 121 -26.03 -10.98 4.91
CA GLU A 121 -26.69 -12.26 4.69
C GLU A 121 -25.78 -13.08 3.79
N LEU A 122 -25.38 -14.27 4.25
CA LEU A 122 -24.39 -15.12 3.59
C LEU A 122 -25.05 -16.44 3.18
N ASP A 123 -25.08 -16.74 1.88
CA ASP A 123 -25.82 -17.88 1.31
C ASP A 123 -25.31 -19.24 1.80
N PHE A 124 -24.07 -19.31 2.32
CA PHE A 124 -23.50 -20.53 2.88
C PHE A 124 -23.89 -20.78 4.37
N CYS A 125 -24.70 -19.90 4.95
CA CYS A 125 -25.13 -20.01 6.34
C CYS A 125 -26.50 -20.63 6.45
N GLU A 126 -26.57 -21.80 7.08
CA GLU A 126 -27.85 -22.34 7.53
C GLU A 126 -28.41 -21.44 8.65
N ASP A 127 -29.70 -21.13 8.60
CA ASP A 127 -30.44 -20.35 9.61
C ASP A 127 -30.02 -18.88 9.79
N GLY A 128 -29.13 -18.33 8.95
CA GLY A 128 -28.72 -16.93 8.98
C GLY A 128 -27.78 -16.54 10.14
N ASP A 129 -27.25 -17.49 10.88
CA ASP A 129 -26.50 -17.28 12.13
C ASP A 129 -24.98 -17.36 11.89
N CYS A 130 -24.38 -16.56 10.97
CA CYS A 130 -22.94 -16.48 10.82
C CYS A 130 -22.38 -15.05 10.61
N ASN A 131 -23.09 -14.05 11.06
CA ASN A 131 -22.51 -12.72 11.19
C ASN A 131 -21.61 -12.60 12.42
N ALA A 132 -20.94 -11.46 12.61
CA ALA A 132 -19.96 -11.27 13.68
C ALA A 132 -20.52 -11.34 15.11
N ASN A 133 -21.86 -11.31 15.28
CA ASN A 133 -22.49 -11.57 16.57
C ASN A 133 -22.63 -13.06 16.90
N ASP A 134 -22.55 -13.92 15.90
CA ASP A 134 -22.88 -15.33 16.02
C ASP A 134 -21.66 -16.24 15.92
N VAL A 135 -20.69 -15.90 15.09
CA VAL A 135 -19.41 -16.62 14.89
C VAL A 135 -18.23 -15.63 14.91
N PRO A 136 -17.00 -16.11 15.19
CA PRO A 136 -15.85 -15.21 15.19
C PRO A 136 -15.49 -14.80 13.75
N TRP A 137 -15.33 -13.51 13.54
CA TRP A 137 -14.84 -12.91 12.29
C TRP A 137 -13.42 -12.41 12.46
N VAL A 138 -12.61 -12.56 11.43
CA VAL A 138 -11.23 -12.08 11.36
C VAL A 138 -11.09 -11.14 10.16
N PHE A 139 -10.56 -9.95 10.39
CA PHE A 139 -10.27 -9.04 9.30
C PHE A 139 -8.80 -9.14 8.90
N ILE A 140 -8.55 -9.25 7.58
CA ILE A 140 -7.21 -9.41 6.99
C ILE A 140 -7.01 -8.35 5.92
N GLY A 141 -5.86 -7.68 5.95
CA GLY A 141 -5.48 -6.72 4.92
C GLY A 141 -3.98 -6.63 4.73
N GLY A 142 -3.57 -6.16 3.56
CA GLY A 142 -2.17 -5.84 3.25
C GLY A 142 -2.00 -4.36 2.91
N SER A 143 -0.81 -3.81 3.15
CA SER A 143 -0.50 -2.41 2.80
C SER A 143 -1.44 -1.41 3.49
N TYR A 144 -2.10 -0.53 2.73
CA TYR A 144 -3.18 0.32 3.24
C TYR A 144 -4.30 -0.48 3.91
N ALA A 145 -4.75 -1.60 3.32
CA ALA A 145 -5.75 -2.46 3.96
C ALA A 145 -5.22 -3.17 5.21
N GLY A 146 -3.90 -3.35 5.32
CA GLY A 146 -3.24 -3.78 6.56
C GLY A 146 -3.33 -2.70 7.64
N ALA A 147 -3.11 -1.43 7.29
CA ALA A 147 -3.34 -0.31 8.20
C ALA A 147 -4.83 -0.20 8.58
N LEU A 148 -5.75 -0.38 7.61
CA LEU A 148 -7.19 -0.43 7.87
C LEU A 148 -7.53 -1.54 8.89
N SER A 149 -6.92 -2.73 8.77
CA SER A 149 -7.05 -3.83 9.74
C SER A 149 -6.65 -3.39 11.16
N ALA A 150 -5.49 -2.74 11.30
CA ALA A 150 -5.00 -2.23 12.56
C ALA A 150 -5.91 -1.11 13.13
N TRP A 151 -6.33 -0.17 12.27
CA TRP A 151 -7.18 0.95 12.71
C TRP A 151 -8.59 0.49 13.11
N ILE A 152 -9.19 -0.49 12.42
CA ILE A 152 -10.49 -1.07 12.82
C ILE A 152 -10.38 -1.68 14.22
N SER A 153 -9.28 -2.36 14.55
CA SER A 153 -9.12 -2.96 15.89
C SER A 153 -9.17 -1.93 17.01
N GLN A 154 -8.73 -0.72 16.72
CA GLN A 154 -8.67 0.40 17.68
C GLN A 154 -9.94 1.28 17.65
N LYS A 155 -10.47 1.57 16.46
CA LYS A 155 -11.55 2.57 16.29
C LYS A 155 -12.95 1.97 16.31
N GLU A 156 -13.06 0.70 15.90
CA GLU A 156 -14.32 -0.05 15.83
C GLU A 156 -14.20 -1.39 16.62
N PRO A 157 -13.75 -1.35 17.88
CA PRO A 157 -13.45 -2.57 18.64
C PRO A 157 -14.70 -3.43 18.89
N GLY A 158 -14.49 -4.74 19.04
CA GLY A 158 -15.52 -5.68 19.48
C GLY A 158 -16.34 -6.32 18.37
N VAL A 159 -16.15 -5.97 17.10
CA VAL A 159 -16.82 -6.62 15.97
C VAL A 159 -16.00 -7.83 15.50
N PHE A 160 -14.72 -7.65 15.23
CA PHE A 160 -13.84 -8.74 14.82
C PHE A 160 -13.16 -9.39 16.03
N ALA A 161 -13.05 -10.72 16.01
CA ALA A 161 -12.39 -11.51 17.04
C ALA A 161 -10.86 -11.37 17.01
N ALA A 162 -10.29 -11.12 15.84
CA ALA A 162 -8.87 -10.92 15.62
C ALA A 162 -8.61 -10.25 14.26
N TYR A 163 -7.35 -9.84 14.06
CA TYR A 163 -6.92 -9.11 12.87
C TYR A 163 -5.58 -9.65 12.36
N HIS A 164 -5.36 -9.56 11.05
CA HIS A 164 -4.07 -9.81 10.43
C HIS A 164 -3.70 -8.65 9.51
N ALA A 165 -2.59 -7.99 9.82
CA ALA A 165 -2.15 -6.74 9.22
C ALA A 165 -0.78 -6.94 8.56
N SER A 166 -0.78 -7.25 7.26
CA SER A 166 0.42 -7.45 6.46
C SER A 166 0.98 -6.11 5.97
N SER A 167 2.27 -5.84 6.18
CA SER A 167 2.94 -4.59 5.76
C SER A 167 2.13 -3.33 6.04
N ALA A 168 1.54 -3.27 7.24
CA ALA A 168 0.54 -2.27 7.63
C ALA A 168 1.15 -0.89 7.86
N VAL A 169 0.89 0.05 6.98
CA VAL A 169 1.42 1.43 6.98
C VAL A 169 0.62 2.32 7.96
N VAL A 170 0.81 2.10 9.25
CA VAL A 170 0.01 2.74 10.31
C VAL A 170 0.40 4.18 10.61
N GLU A 171 1.63 4.58 10.27
CA GLU A 171 2.14 5.94 10.50
C GLU A 171 2.00 6.79 9.23
N ALA A 172 1.37 7.94 9.34
CA ALA A 172 1.34 8.95 8.30
C ALA A 172 2.65 9.74 8.30
N ILE A 173 3.32 9.82 7.15
CA ILE A 173 4.63 10.47 7.00
C ILE A 173 4.64 11.27 5.70
N SER A 174 4.65 12.60 5.78
CA SER A 174 4.61 13.45 4.58
C SER A 174 5.95 13.47 3.84
N ASP A 175 7.05 13.63 4.56
CA ASP A 175 8.43 13.60 4.02
C ASP A 175 8.99 12.17 4.09
N PHE A 176 8.47 11.26 3.25
CA PHE A 176 8.70 9.81 3.37
C PHE A 176 9.96 9.35 2.61
N TRP A 177 11.10 10.03 2.87
CA TRP A 177 12.40 9.63 2.31
C TRP A 177 12.88 8.27 2.81
N THR A 178 12.43 7.86 3.99
CA THR A 178 12.76 6.56 4.61
C THR A 178 12.20 5.36 3.84
N TYR A 179 11.28 5.58 2.89
CA TYR A 179 10.83 4.57 1.93
C TYR A 179 12.00 3.92 1.17
N PHE A 180 13.01 4.69 0.82
CA PHE A 180 14.16 4.19 0.05
C PHE A 180 15.22 3.48 0.88
N SER A 181 15.15 3.52 2.22
CA SER A 181 16.17 2.90 3.08
C SER A 181 16.24 1.37 2.98
N PRO A 182 15.12 0.61 3.00
CA PRO A 182 15.18 -0.83 2.76
C PRO A 182 15.63 -1.20 1.34
N ILE A 183 15.31 -0.36 0.35
CA ILE A 183 15.76 -0.56 -1.03
C ILE A 183 17.29 -0.42 -1.10
N GLU A 184 17.84 0.63 -0.52
CA GLU A 184 19.28 0.84 -0.46
C GLU A 184 20.02 -0.32 0.22
N GLN A 185 19.43 -0.84 1.31
CA GLN A 185 19.95 -2.01 2.01
C GLN A 185 19.98 -3.26 1.13
N ALA A 186 18.99 -3.40 0.25
CA ALA A 186 18.84 -4.56 -0.62
C ALA A 186 19.72 -4.52 -1.87
N LEU A 187 20.13 -3.33 -2.32
CA LEU A 187 20.95 -3.16 -3.51
C LEU A 187 22.35 -3.79 -3.33
N PRO A 188 22.93 -4.43 -4.39
CA PRO A 188 24.35 -4.76 -4.40
C PRO A 188 25.21 -3.52 -4.12
N THR A 189 26.24 -3.63 -3.29
CA THR A 189 27.05 -2.50 -2.80
C THR A 189 27.62 -1.64 -3.93
N ASN A 190 28.11 -2.26 -4.99
CA ASN A 190 28.64 -1.56 -6.18
C ASN A 190 27.54 -0.76 -6.89
N CYS A 191 26.35 -1.34 -7.09
CA CYS A 191 25.21 -0.65 -7.66
C CYS A 191 24.76 0.54 -6.79
N SER A 192 24.61 0.33 -5.48
CA SER A 192 24.27 1.40 -4.53
C SER A 192 25.29 2.55 -4.61
N ASN A 193 26.60 2.25 -4.67
CA ASN A 193 27.64 3.27 -4.81
C ASN A 193 27.53 4.06 -6.12
N ASP A 194 27.26 3.38 -7.24
CA ASP A 194 27.12 4.03 -8.54
C ASP A 194 25.85 4.89 -8.62
N VAL A 195 24.72 4.38 -8.13
CA VAL A 195 23.47 5.16 -8.05
C VAL A 195 23.66 6.42 -7.19
N LYS A 196 24.27 6.28 -6.02
CA LYS A 196 24.58 7.44 -5.13
C LYS A 196 25.48 8.45 -5.80
N ALA A 197 26.50 8.00 -6.54
CA ALA A 197 27.41 8.89 -7.26
C ALA A 197 26.66 9.69 -8.35
N VAL A 198 25.77 9.03 -9.11
CA VAL A 198 24.95 9.69 -10.13
C VAL A 198 23.97 10.66 -9.50
N VAL A 199 23.23 10.26 -8.47
CA VAL A 199 22.27 11.10 -7.75
C VAL A 199 22.95 12.33 -7.15
N SER A 200 24.09 12.14 -6.48
CA SER A 200 24.87 13.26 -5.92
C SER A 200 25.35 14.23 -6.98
N TYR A 201 25.77 13.75 -8.15
CA TYR A 201 26.15 14.59 -9.28
C TYR A 201 24.94 15.36 -9.82
N VAL A 202 23.81 14.71 -10.01
CA VAL A 202 22.55 15.33 -10.45
C VAL A 202 22.12 16.43 -9.49
N ASP A 203 22.10 16.16 -8.19
CA ASP A 203 21.76 17.13 -7.15
C ASP A 203 22.73 18.33 -7.14
N HIS A 204 24.02 18.07 -7.37
CA HIS A 204 25.01 19.12 -7.47
C HIS A 204 24.76 20.04 -8.67
N VAL A 205 24.48 19.47 -9.85
CA VAL A 205 24.20 20.25 -11.07
C VAL A 205 22.94 21.08 -10.89
N PHE A 206 21.84 20.51 -10.40
CA PHE A 206 20.60 21.28 -10.17
C PHE A 206 20.74 22.37 -9.10
N THR A 207 21.67 22.23 -8.16
CA THR A 207 21.84 23.19 -7.05
C THR A 207 22.87 24.28 -7.36
N ASN A 208 23.94 23.94 -8.10
CA ASN A 208 25.12 24.79 -8.26
C ASN A 208 25.53 25.05 -9.74
N GLY A 209 25.00 24.25 -10.68
CA GLY A 209 25.27 24.41 -12.12
C GLY A 209 24.60 25.66 -12.69
N ASP A 210 25.13 26.15 -13.80
CA ASP A 210 24.44 27.17 -14.58
C ASP A 210 23.41 26.53 -15.54
N ASP A 211 22.70 27.37 -16.31
CA ASP A 211 21.65 26.91 -17.22
C ASP A 211 22.20 25.97 -18.33
N ASP A 212 23.44 26.15 -18.75
CA ASP A 212 24.09 25.30 -19.75
C ASP A 212 24.43 23.92 -19.14
N ASP A 213 24.95 23.87 -17.90
CA ASP A 213 25.25 22.64 -17.16
C ASP A 213 23.97 21.80 -16.95
N VAL A 214 22.88 22.47 -16.52
CA VAL A 214 21.58 21.83 -16.31
C VAL A 214 21.01 21.29 -17.62
N LEU A 215 21.11 22.06 -18.70
CA LEU A 215 20.63 21.64 -20.01
C LEU A 215 21.45 20.46 -20.57
N GLU A 216 22.78 20.48 -20.41
CA GLU A 216 23.64 19.34 -20.81
C GLU A 216 23.26 18.06 -20.07
N LEU A 217 23.10 18.14 -18.74
CA LEU A 217 22.65 17.01 -17.92
C LEU A 217 21.31 16.46 -18.43
N LYS A 218 20.29 17.31 -18.54
CA LYS A 218 18.95 16.89 -18.98
C LYS A 218 18.96 16.32 -20.40
N THR A 219 19.75 16.89 -21.30
CA THR A 219 19.87 16.41 -22.68
C THR A 219 20.47 15.02 -22.74
N LYS A 220 21.41 14.70 -21.86
CA LYS A 220 22.00 13.35 -21.75
C LYS A 220 20.94 12.27 -21.48
N PHE A 221 19.89 12.61 -20.73
CA PHE A 221 18.77 11.74 -20.40
C PHE A 221 17.57 11.87 -21.37
N ASN A 222 17.64 12.68 -22.41
CA ASN A 222 16.51 13.06 -23.28
C ASN A 222 15.30 13.69 -22.50
N LEU A 223 15.58 14.41 -21.42
CA LEU A 223 14.61 15.00 -20.51
C LEU A 223 14.75 16.54 -20.42
N GLN A 224 15.17 17.18 -21.51
CA GLN A 224 15.56 18.60 -21.52
C GLN A 224 14.43 19.55 -21.12
N ASN A 225 13.17 19.17 -21.35
CA ASN A 225 12.02 20.04 -21.04
C ASN A 225 11.47 19.83 -19.62
N LEU A 226 11.93 18.80 -18.89
CA LEU A 226 11.45 18.59 -17.53
C LEU A 226 12.02 19.64 -16.56
N ASN A 227 11.23 19.99 -15.54
CA ASN A 227 11.75 20.66 -14.36
C ASN A 227 12.60 19.70 -13.52
N ALA A 228 13.25 20.20 -12.45
CA ALA A 228 14.14 19.39 -11.63
C ALA A 228 13.42 18.25 -10.88
N ALA A 229 12.16 18.51 -10.45
CA ALA A 229 11.41 17.50 -9.67
C ALA A 229 10.92 16.35 -10.55
N ASP A 230 10.37 16.63 -11.75
CA ASP A 230 9.99 15.58 -12.70
C ASP A 230 11.21 14.80 -13.20
N PHE A 231 12.34 15.48 -13.44
CA PHE A 231 13.58 14.79 -13.78
C PHE A 231 14.02 13.82 -12.68
N ALA A 232 13.96 14.28 -11.43
CA ALA A 232 14.33 13.46 -10.26
C ALA A 232 13.39 12.27 -10.06
N ASP A 233 12.10 12.44 -10.29
CA ASP A 233 11.08 11.38 -10.23
C ASP A 233 11.38 10.30 -11.29
N ILE A 234 11.67 10.70 -12.53
CA ILE A 234 12.11 9.78 -13.59
C ILE A 234 13.43 9.08 -13.24
N LEU A 235 14.39 9.81 -12.66
CA LEU A 235 15.66 9.22 -12.23
C LEU A 235 15.46 8.15 -11.14
N ALA A 236 14.47 8.30 -10.27
CA ALA A 236 14.17 7.34 -9.21
C ALA A 236 13.46 6.07 -9.71
N ASN A 237 12.83 6.07 -10.90
CA ASN A 237 12.04 4.95 -11.41
C ASN A 237 12.75 3.59 -11.32
N PRO A 238 14.02 3.41 -11.73
CA PRO A 238 14.66 2.10 -11.70
C PRO A 238 14.75 1.47 -10.31
N VAL A 239 14.91 2.27 -9.25
CA VAL A 239 14.99 1.78 -7.87
C VAL A 239 13.61 1.68 -7.22
N SER A 240 12.64 2.51 -7.63
CA SER A 240 11.27 2.51 -7.12
C SER A 240 10.49 1.24 -7.48
N GLU A 241 10.90 0.52 -8.53
CA GLU A 241 10.33 -0.78 -8.91
C GLU A 241 10.55 -1.88 -7.84
N TRP A 242 11.37 -1.64 -6.82
CA TRP A 242 11.72 -2.65 -5.82
C TRP A 242 10.51 -3.30 -5.15
N GLN A 243 9.49 -2.54 -4.83
CA GLN A 243 8.29 -3.05 -4.18
C GLN A 243 7.62 -4.17 -4.99
N SER A 244 7.54 -4.01 -6.30
CA SER A 244 6.78 -4.88 -7.21
C SER A 244 7.64 -5.83 -8.01
N ASN A 245 8.90 -5.45 -8.33
CA ASN A 245 9.76 -6.20 -9.23
C ASN A 245 11.26 -6.07 -8.89
N GLN A 246 11.69 -6.80 -7.86
CA GLN A 246 13.11 -6.83 -7.42
C GLN A 246 14.05 -7.24 -8.55
N SER A 247 13.57 -8.15 -9.43
CA SER A 247 14.39 -8.62 -10.56
C SER A 247 14.67 -7.50 -11.57
N ALA A 248 13.74 -6.55 -11.78
CA ALA A 248 13.96 -5.40 -12.65
C ALA A 248 15.03 -4.47 -12.06
N VAL A 249 15.01 -4.24 -10.75
CA VAL A 249 16.02 -3.41 -10.07
C VAL A 249 17.40 -4.05 -10.13
N LEU A 250 17.50 -5.37 -9.91
CA LEU A 250 18.76 -6.09 -10.05
C LEU A 250 19.26 -6.11 -11.51
N ALA A 251 18.35 -6.20 -12.48
CA ALA A 251 18.70 -6.08 -13.89
C ALA A 251 19.21 -4.68 -14.26
N PHE A 252 18.66 -3.63 -13.66
CA PHE A 252 19.20 -2.27 -13.79
C PHE A 252 20.62 -2.18 -13.22
N CYS A 253 20.87 -2.74 -12.03
CA CYS A 253 22.21 -2.81 -11.47
C CYS A 253 23.20 -3.55 -12.40
N ASP A 254 22.79 -4.70 -12.95
CA ASP A 254 23.59 -5.46 -13.92
C ASP A 254 23.84 -4.66 -15.21
N TYR A 255 22.86 -3.84 -15.64
CA TYR A 255 23.00 -2.98 -16.81
C TYR A 255 24.10 -1.93 -16.61
N ILE A 256 24.14 -1.25 -15.45
CA ILE A 256 25.18 -0.25 -15.13
C ILE A 256 26.58 -0.90 -15.26
N GLU A 257 26.78 -2.04 -14.63
CA GLU A 257 28.04 -2.74 -14.61
C GLU A 257 28.46 -3.22 -16.02
N THR A 258 27.56 -3.91 -16.72
CA THR A 258 27.86 -4.50 -18.02
C THR A 258 28.01 -3.45 -19.12
N HIS A 259 27.31 -2.34 -19.06
CA HIS A 259 27.45 -1.22 -19.97
C HIS A 259 28.88 -0.62 -19.92
N ALA A 260 29.46 -0.59 -18.73
CA ALA A 260 30.86 -0.20 -18.52
C ALA A 260 31.88 -1.30 -18.86
N GLY A 261 31.44 -2.46 -19.33
CA GLY A 261 32.31 -3.59 -19.71
C GLY A 261 32.81 -4.43 -18.54
N THR A 262 32.17 -4.35 -17.37
CA THR A 262 32.50 -5.15 -16.19
C THR A 262 31.57 -6.37 -16.02
N SER A 263 31.74 -7.12 -14.95
CA SER A 263 30.86 -8.25 -14.58
C SER A 263 29.54 -7.74 -14.04
N LYS A 264 28.51 -8.62 -14.02
CA LYS A 264 27.22 -8.31 -13.39
C LYS A 264 27.35 -7.82 -11.94
N ALA A 265 26.47 -6.92 -11.53
CA ALA A 265 26.48 -6.28 -10.21
C ALA A 265 26.52 -7.29 -9.04
N VAL A 266 25.70 -8.32 -9.09
CA VAL A 266 25.61 -9.36 -8.03
C VAL A 266 26.93 -10.15 -7.87
N LEU A 267 27.75 -10.23 -8.92
CA LEU A 267 29.02 -10.96 -8.92
C LEU A 267 30.22 -10.05 -8.61
N ASN A 268 30.03 -8.74 -8.63
CA ASN A 268 31.07 -7.73 -8.45
C ASN A 268 30.86 -6.97 -7.13
N ASN A 269 31.43 -7.46 -6.05
CA ASN A 269 31.30 -6.86 -4.73
C ASN A 269 32.33 -5.72 -4.52
N GLY A 270 32.42 -4.80 -5.50
CA GLY A 270 33.41 -3.73 -5.53
C GLY A 270 32.85 -2.33 -5.27
N ALA A 271 33.65 -1.34 -5.61
CA ALA A 271 33.33 0.09 -5.43
C ALA A 271 32.34 0.63 -6.46
N GLY A 272 31.98 -0.16 -7.49
CA GLY A 272 31.20 0.26 -8.66
C GLY A 272 32.10 0.67 -9.83
N VAL A 273 31.46 1.11 -10.93
CA VAL A 273 32.15 1.53 -12.16
C VAL A 273 32.59 3.00 -12.12
N GLY A 274 32.11 3.73 -11.12
CA GLY A 274 32.41 5.14 -10.89
C GLY A 274 31.54 6.12 -11.71
N LEU A 275 31.52 7.39 -11.26
CA LEU A 275 30.55 8.39 -11.72
C LEU A 275 30.39 8.49 -13.24
N VAL A 276 31.50 8.60 -14.00
CA VAL A 276 31.40 8.86 -15.44
C VAL A 276 30.74 7.69 -16.16
N ALA A 277 31.18 6.45 -15.90
CA ALA A 277 30.63 5.28 -16.53
C ALA A 277 29.20 4.97 -16.03
N ALA A 278 28.95 5.18 -14.73
CA ALA A 278 27.62 5.02 -14.16
C ALA A 278 26.62 6.01 -14.74
N LEU A 279 26.99 7.29 -14.89
CA LEU A 279 26.13 8.33 -15.47
C LEU A 279 25.79 8.01 -16.93
N ASP A 280 26.75 7.55 -17.71
CA ASP A 280 26.53 7.15 -19.11
C ASP A 280 25.56 5.95 -19.18
N ALA A 281 25.78 4.94 -18.35
CA ALA A 281 24.93 3.75 -18.29
C ALA A 281 23.50 4.08 -17.79
N TYR A 282 23.39 4.89 -16.75
CA TYR A 282 22.09 5.30 -16.19
C TYR A 282 21.26 6.06 -17.22
N ALA A 283 21.88 7.07 -17.90
CA ALA A 283 21.21 7.81 -18.94
C ALA A 283 20.77 6.90 -20.11
N ALA A 284 21.62 5.96 -20.51
CA ALA A 284 21.28 4.98 -21.54
C ALA A 284 20.08 4.12 -21.11
N TYR A 285 20.06 3.63 -19.85
CA TYR A 285 18.96 2.83 -19.31
C TYR A 285 17.63 3.60 -19.32
N ILE A 286 17.62 4.83 -18.81
CA ILE A 286 16.41 5.69 -18.83
C ILE A 286 15.94 5.91 -20.27
N ASN A 287 16.84 6.24 -21.18
CA ASN A 287 16.50 6.46 -22.59
C ASN A 287 15.92 5.22 -23.29
N GLU A 288 16.30 4.01 -22.86
CA GLU A 288 15.82 2.75 -23.41
C GLU A 288 14.51 2.27 -22.78
N THR A 289 14.27 2.58 -21.50
CA THR A 289 13.17 1.98 -20.71
C THR A 289 12.04 2.94 -20.39
N VAL A 290 12.29 4.25 -20.35
CA VAL A 290 11.28 5.27 -20.02
C VAL A 290 10.89 6.04 -21.27
N ASN A 291 9.59 6.07 -21.58
CA ASN A 291 9.07 6.77 -22.75
C ASN A 291 8.50 8.15 -22.37
N CYS A 292 9.35 9.16 -22.30
CA CYS A 292 8.96 10.56 -22.08
C CYS A 292 8.87 11.39 -23.37
N GLY A 293 8.82 10.77 -24.57
CA GLY A 293 8.95 11.46 -25.84
C GLY A 293 10.40 11.80 -26.19
N ALA A 294 10.61 12.56 -27.24
CA ALA A 294 11.97 12.85 -27.75
C ALA A 294 12.74 13.88 -26.89
N ASP A 295 12.07 14.59 -26.02
CA ASP A 295 12.61 15.74 -25.27
C ASP A 295 12.15 15.80 -23.81
N GLY A 296 11.46 14.77 -23.35
CA GLY A 296 10.93 14.66 -22.00
C GLY A 296 9.51 15.23 -21.81
N SER A 297 8.96 15.95 -22.79
CA SER A 297 7.69 16.68 -22.63
C SER A 297 6.48 15.79 -22.27
N ALA A 298 6.51 14.51 -22.66
CA ALA A 298 5.42 13.58 -22.32
C ALA A 298 5.38 13.19 -20.82
N CYS A 299 6.44 13.51 -20.06
CA CYS A 299 6.53 13.27 -18.61
C CYS A 299 6.52 14.58 -17.80
N ASP A 300 6.26 15.73 -18.44
CA ASP A 300 6.18 17.02 -17.74
C ASP A 300 4.86 17.12 -16.98
N THR A 301 4.91 16.95 -15.67
CA THR A 301 3.73 17.05 -14.80
C THR A 301 3.37 18.50 -14.43
N TYR A 302 4.13 19.50 -14.92
CA TYR A 302 3.84 20.93 -14.80
C TYR A 302 3.24 21.54 -16.08
N ASP A 303 3.00 20.72 -17.10
CA ASP A 303 2.28 21.15 -18.30
C ASP A 303 0.85 21.57 -17.92
N GLU A 304 0.51 22.83 -18.24
CA GLU A 304 -0.81 23.42 -17.95
C GLU A 304 -1.94 22.81 -18.79
N GLU A 305 -1.61 22.07 -19.86
CA GLU A 305 -2.59 21.39 -20.71
C GLU A 305 -3.09 20.06 -20.12
N ILE A 306 -2.44 19.52 -19.06
CA ILE A 306 -2.85 18.27 -18.42
C ILE A 306 -4.22 18.45 -17.78
N GLN A 307 -5.14 17.55 -18.13
CA GLN A 307 -6.49 17.50 -17.56
C GLN A 307 -6.50 16.65 -16.27
N TRP A 308 -6.02 17.22 -15.16
CA TRP A 308 -6.00 16.55 -13.86
C TRP A 308 -7.39 16.24 -13.29
N ASN A 309 -8.37 17.09 -13.60
CA ASN A 309 -9.72 16.98 -13.07
C ASN A 309 -10.63 16.22 -14.03
N ASP A 310 -10.43 14.91 -14.19
CA ASP A 310 -11.37 14.03 -14.86
C ASP A 310 -12.23 13.28 -13.82
N PRO A 311 -13.50 13.68 -13.58
CA PRO A 311 -14.35 13.04 -12.60
C PRO A 311 -14.83 11.64 -13.03
N LYS A 312 -14.43 11.14 -14.19
CA LYS A 312 -14.69 9.80 -14.71
C LYS A 312 -13.47 8.87 -14.61
N ASP A 313 -12.36 9.34 -14.09
CA ASP A 313 -11.23 8.49 -13.75
C ASP A 313 -11.54 7.72 -12.45
N PHE A 314 -12.14 6.54 -12.61
CA PHE A 314 -12.51 5.65 -11.50
C PHE A 314 -11.35 4.75 -11.03
N ASP A 315 -10.21 4.78 -11.69
CA ASP A 315 -9.07 3.93 -11.38
C ASP A 315 -8.07 4.62 -10.43
N SER A 316 -7.57 5.81 -10.81
CA SER A 316 -6.52 6.48 -10.03
C SER A 316 -7.08 7.52 -9.04
N ARG A 317 -8.19 8.17 -9.39
CA ARG A 317 -8.74 9.30 -8.64
C ARG A 317 -9.16 8.96 -7.20
N PRO A 318 -9.74 7.79 -6.88
CA PRO A 318 -10.07 7.44 -5.49
C PRO A 318 -8.85 7.43 -4.57
N TRP A 319 -7.72 6.89 -5.03
CA TRP A 319 -6.49 6.89 -4.25
C TRP A 319 -5.89 8.28 -4.09
N GLN A 320 -5.86 9.07 -5.17
CA GLN A 320 -5.41 10.47 -5.09
C GLN A 320 -6.25 11.29 -4.10
N TRP A 321 -7.58 11.03 -4.05
CA TRP A 321 -8.43 11.64 -3.04
C TRP A 321 -8.02 11.26 -1.63
N MET A 322 -7.80 9.97 -1.36
CA MET A 322 -7.38 9.51 -0.03
C MET A 322 -6.07 10.16 0.40
N LEU A 323 -5.08 10.27 -0.48
CA LEU A 323 -3.80 10.94 -0.19
C LEU A 323 -3.96 12.43 0.13
N CYS A 324 -4.89 13.13 -0.54
CA CYS A 324 -5.13 14.56 -0.35
C CYS A 324 -6.12 14.85 0.81
N ASN A 325 -7.07 13.94 1.08
CA ASN A 325 -8.14 14.14 2.06
C ASN A 325 -7.75 13.64 3.45
N GLU A 326 -7.13 12.46 3.54
CA GLU A 326 -6.79 11.78 4.80
C GLU A 326 -5.35 12.06 5.27
N PRO A 327 -4.69 13.05 4.77
CA PRO A 327 -3.28 13.43 4.69
C PRO A 327 -2.30 12.34 5.18
N PHE A 328 -2.34 11.16 4.56
CA PHE A 328 -1.40 10.08 4.83
C PHE A 328 0.06 10.52 4.64
N GLY A 329 0.26 11.48 3.75
CA GLY A 329 1.56 11.76 3.20
C GLY A 329 1.99 10.61 2.32
N TRP A 330 2.93 9.80 2.80
CA TRP A 330 3.55 8.68 2.08
C TRP A 330 4.12 9.08 0.72
N TRP A 331 4.49 10.36 0.61
CA TRP A 331 5.16 10.85 -0.58
C TRP A 331 6.58 10.31 -0.60
N GLN A 332 6.86 9.44 -1.56
CA GLN A 332 8.16 8.82 -1.75
C GLN A 332 9.13 9.86 -2.31
N VAL A 333 9.89 10.48 -1.42
CA VAL A 333 10.72 11.66 -1.72
C VAL A 333 12.18 11.42 -1.38
N GLY A 334 13.06 12.30 -1.84
CA GLY A 334 14.45 12.32 -1.41
C GLY A 334 14.61 12.99 -0.04
N PRO A 335 15.66 12.69 0.71
CA PRO A 335 15.97 13.38 1.94
C PRO A 335 16.26 14.85 1.66
N GLY A 336 15.83 15.75 2.53
CA GLY A 336 15.91 17.19 2.31
C GLY A 336 17.32 17.80 2.29
N VAL A 337 18.34 16.96 2.42
CA VAL A 337 19.75 17.36 2.42
C VAL A 337 20.54 16.48 1.45
N SER A 338 21.44 17.08 0.70
CA SER A 338 22.38 16.32 -0.15
C SER A 338 23.66 16.11 0.64
N ASP A 339 23.80 14.95 1.26
CA ASP A 339 25.05 14.51 1.91
C ASP A 339 25.89 13.60 1.00
N GLY A 340 25.43 13.41 -0.26
CA GLY A 340 26.08 12.53 -1.23
C GLY A 340 25.90 11.04 -0.96
N ASN A 341 24.95 10.67 -0.11
CA ASN A 341 24.76 9.29 0.36
C ASN A 341 23.35 8.72 0.09
N ASN A 342 22.62 9.30 -0.87
CA ASN A 342 21.24 8.93 -1.16
C ASN A 342 21.10 8.27 -2.53
N ILE A 343 20.19 7.29 -2.65
CA ILE A 343 19.87 6.63 -3.91
C ILE A 343 18.78 7.34 -4.72
N VAL A 344 18.18 8.41 -4.17
CA VAL A 344 17.21 9.28 -4.82
C VAL A 344 17.53 10.74 -4.59
N SER A 345 17.17 11.58 -5.57
CA SER A 345 17.51 13.00 -5.58
C SER A 345 16.72 13.80 -4.54
N ASN A 346 17.39 14.80 -3.94
CA ASN A 346 16.78 15.76 -3.02
C ASN A 346 15.84 16.77 -3.71
N GLN A 347 15.74 16.73 -5.04
CA GLN A 347 14.76 17.51 -5.82
C GLN A 347 13.35 16.92 -5.72
N MET A 348 13.23 15.64 -5.34
CA MET A 348 11.94 15.02 -5.01
C MET A 348 11.49 15.46 -3.63
N ARG A 349 10.51 16.37 -3.57
CA ARG A 349 9.97 16.92 -2.32
C ARG A 349 8.46 16.72 -2.23
N PRO A 350 7.87 16.69 -1.02
CA PRO A 350 6.42 16.54 -0.84
C PRO A 350 5.60 17.53 -1.68
N GLN A 351 6.09 18.76 -1.84
CA GLN A 351 5.42 19.81 -2.63
C GLN A 351 5.24 19.44 -4.10
N HIS A 352 6.12 18.62 -4.65
CA HIS A 352 6.00 18.12 -6.02
C HIS A 352 4.70 17.31 -6.20
N TYR A 353 4.30 16.53 -5.21
CA TYR A 353 3.08 15.71 -5.25
C TYR A 353 1.86 16.48 -4.74
N THR A 354 1.97 17.16 -3.60
CA THR A 354 0.82 17.82 -2.95
C THR A 354 0.23 18.97 -3.78
N ARG A 355 1.04 19.64 -4.64
CA ARG A 355 0.55 20.65 -5.57
C ARG A 355 -0.53 20.14 -6.53
N ARG A 356 -0.58 18.81 -6.75
CA ARG A 356 -1.56 18.17 -7.64
C ARG A 356 -2.93 18.06 -7.01
N CYS A 357 -3.05 18.07 -5.67
CA CYS A 357 -4.33 17.92 -4.97
C CYS A 357 -5.40 18.94 -5.42
N PRO A 358 -5.14 20.26 -5.44
CA PRO A 358 -6.12 21.23 -5.95
C PRO A 358 -6.36 21.13 -7.47
N LEU A 359 -5.44 20.53 -8.23
CA LEU A 359 -5.62 20.28 -9.66
C LEU A 359 -6.54 19.08 -9.90
N TYR A 360 -6.39 18.02 -9.14
CA TYR A 360 -7.31 16.86 -9.16
C TYR A 360 -8.69 17.24 -8.62
N PHE A 361 -8.73 17.97 -7.49
CA PHE A 361 -9.95 18.18 -6.71
C PHE A 361 -10.21 19.69 -6.50
N PRO A 362 -10.54 20.44 -7.57
CA PRO A 362 -10.98 21.81 -7.40
C PRO A 362 -12.25 21.83 -6.53
N LYS A 363 -12.36 22.86 -5.71
CA LYS A 363 -13.53 23.02 -4.82
C LYS A 363 -14.82 22.95 -5.63
N THR A 364 -15.72 22.04 -5.22
CA THR A 364 -17.03 21.84 -5.84
C THR A 364 -18.11 22.21 -4.84
N ASN A 365 -18.90 23.24 -5.12
CA ASN A 365 -19.80 23.86 -4.18
C ASN A 365 -19.04 24.29 -2.90
N ASP A 366 -19.39 23.71 -1.74
CA ASP A 366 -18.74 23.99 -0.46
C ASP A 366 -17.72 22.89 -0.05
N TYR A 367 -17.51 21.88 -0.91
CA TYR A 367 -16.68 20.72 -0.58
C TYR A 367 -15.28 20.84 -1.18
N THR A 368 -14.29 20.45 -0.37
CA THR A 368 -12.89 20.37 -0.75
C THR A 368 -12.22 19.21 0.01
N PHE A 369 -10.94 18.95 -0.24
CA PHE A 369 -10.18 17.87 0.41
C PHE A 369 -9.55 18.34 1.74
N GLY A 370 -9.24 17.40 2.63
CA GLY A 370 -8.83 17.71 4.01
C GLY A 370 -7.56 18.56 4.11
N MET A 371 -6.55 18.40 3.22
CA MET A 371 -5.35 19.26 3.24
C MET A 371 -5.68 20.72 2.93
N ASP A 372 -6.69 21.03 2.09
CA ASP A 372 -7.16 22.39 1.83
C ASP A 372 -7.89 22.97 3.06
N GLU A 373 -8.46 22.11 3.89
CA GLU A 373 -9.06 22.47 5.20
C GLU A 373 -8.02 22.56 6.32
N GLY A 374 -6.76 22.29 6.03
CA GLY A 374 -5.65 22.40 6.99
C GLY A 374 -5.33 21.11 7.76
N PHE A 375 -5.88 19.96 7.35
CA PHE A 375 -5.46 18.68 7.92
C PHE A 375 -4.04 18.32 7.47
N THR A 376 -3.29 17.69 8.38
CA THR A 376 -1.91 17.24 8.18
C THR A 376 -1.75 15.81 8.68
N GLU A 377 -0.61 15.18 8.36
CA GLU A 377 -0.24 13.87 8.88
C GLU A 377 -0.26 13.82 10.43
N GLU A 378 0.05 14.94 11.09
CA GLU A 378 -0.02 15.01 12.55
C GLU A 378 -1.45 14.84 13.08
N HIS A 379 -2.46 15.40 12.40
CA HIS A 379 -3.86 15.20 12.75
C HIS A 379 -4.25 13.73 12.62
N LEU A 380 -3.84 13.07 11.54
CA LEU A 380 -4.10 11.65 11.33
C LEU A 380 -3.40 10.80 12.40
N ASN A 381 -2.12 11.02 12.65
CA ASN A 381 -1.37 10.29 13.67
C ASN A 381 -1.90 10.55 15.08
N GLN A 382 -2.38 11.75 15.40
CA GLN A 382 -3.06 12.02 16.67
C GLN A 382 -4.36 11.23 16.80
N TRP A 383 -5.10 11.06 15.71
CA TRP A 383 -6.35 10.32 15.70
C TRP A 383 -6.12 8.80 15.71
N THR A 384 -5.28 8.25 14.82
CA THR A 384 -4.97 6.82 14.74
C THR A 384 -4.03 6.33 15.83
N LYS A 385 -3.24 7.22 16.43
CA LYS A 385 -2.09 6.96 17.29
C LYS A 385 -0.90 6.32 16.56
N GLY A 386 -0.98 6.08 15.27
CA GLY A 386 0.11 5.59 14.45
C GLY A 386 0.91 4.46 15.12
N TRP A 387 2.20 4.63 15.26
CA TRP A 387 3.09 3.67 15.95
C TRP A 387 2.78 3.45 17.43
N ASP A 388 2.12 4.40 18.11
CA ASP A 388 1.85 4.37 19.55
C ASP A 388 0.47 3.83 19.89
N ALA A 389 -0.28 3.33 18.90
CA ALA A 389 -1.61 2.79 19.13
C ALA A 389 -1.54 1.50 19.98
N PRO A 390 -2.44 1.36 20.97
CA PRO A 390 -2.56 0.14 21.76
C PRO A 390 -3.36 -0.91 20.97
N TYR A 391 -2.72 -1.56 20.02
CA TYR A 391 -3.36 -2.61 19.21
C TYR A 391 -3.60 -3.88 20.04
N GLU A 392 -4.77 -4.47 19.88
CA GLU A 392 -5.16 -5.71 20.55
C GLU A 392 -5.61 -6.75 19.53
N LYS A 393 -5.12 -7.98 19.67
CA LYS A 393 -5.41 -9.13 18.79
C LYS A 393 -5.14 -8.86 17.31
N VAL A 394 -4.08 -8.11 17.03
CA VAL A 394 -3.57 -7.84 15.69
C VAL A 394 -2.25 -8.57 15.48
N ILE A 395 -2.18 -9.44 14.49
CA ILE A 395 -0.91 -10.02 14.03
C ILE A 395 -0.36 -9.09 12.96
N PHE A 396 0.83 -8.53 13.19
CA PHE A 396 1.57 -7.77 12.20
C PHE A 396 2.63 -8.65 11.54
N VAL A 397 2.70 -8.60 10.21
CA VAL A 397 3.80 -9.22 9.45
C VAL A 397 4.37 -8.21 8.48
N ASN A 398 5.69 -8.09 8.43
CA ASN A 398 6.40 -7.11 7.63
C ASN A 398 7.56 -7.78 6.89
N GLY A 399 7.89 -7.34 5.69
CA GLY A 399 9.12 -7.76 5.03
C GLY A 399 10.32 -6.96 5.54
N GLU A 400 11.48 -7.59 5.69
CA GLU A 400 12.72 -6.90 6.09
C GLU A 400 13.10 -5.82 5.05
N LEU A 401 12.96 -6.15 3.77
CA LEU A 401 13.32 -5.31 2.63
C LEU A 401 12.10 -4.62 2.00
N ASP A 402 11.00 -4.54 2.73
CA ASP A 402 9.80 -3.81 2.31
C ASP A 402 10.03 -2.30 2.44
N PRO A 403 9.94 -1.51 1.35
CA PRO A 403 10.06 -0.06 1.41
C PRO A 403 9.08 0.58 2.40
N TRP A 404 7.88 0.00 2.53
CA TRP A 404 6.83 0.49 3.42
C TRP A 404 7.08 0.16 4.89
N ARG A 405 8.00 -0.75 5.21
CA ARG A 405 8.35 -1.11 6.61
C ARG A 405 8.66 0.12 7.45
N SER A 406 9.21 1.16 6.83
CA SER A 406 9.53 2.43 7.50
C SER A 406 8.30 3.18 8.05
N ALA A 407 7.07 2.87 7.59
CA ALA A 407 5.82 3.43 8.12
C ALA A 407 4.99 2.41 8.92
N THR A 408 5.49 1.16 9.10
CA THR A 408 4.81 0.11 9.87
C THR A 408 5.22 0.11 11.34
N VAL A 409 4.58 -0.70 12.16
CA VAL A 409 4.97 -0.90 13.57
C VAL A 409 6.39 -1.45 13.72
N ALA A 410 6.94 -2.09 12.68
CA ALA A 410 8.29 -2.65 12.61
C ALA A 410 9.34 -1.66 12.07
N SER A 411 9.02 -0.37 12.02
CA SER A 411 9.91 0.67 11.54
C SER A 411 11.16 0.82 12.41
N ASP A 412 12.33 0.92 11.76
CA ASP A 412 13.59 1.28 12.43
C ASP A 412 13.61 2.78 12.83
N TYR A 413 12.71 3.58 12.25
CA TYR A 413 12.56 5.03 12.53
C TYR A 413 11.54 5.32 13.63
N ARG A 414 10.82 4.32 14.10
CA ARG A 414 9.89 4.47 15.23
C ARG A 414 10.66 4.90 16.48
N PRO A 415 10.22 5.94 17.21
CA PRO A 415 10.82 6.32 18.48
C PRO A 415 10.82 5.15 19.49
N GLY A 416 11.98 4.79 20.01
CA GLY A 416 12.13 3.61 20.87
C GLY A 416 12.34 2.29 20.15
N GLY A 417 12.28 2.29 18.82
CA GLY A 417 12.51 1.14 17.96
C GLY A 417 11.31 0.16 17.87
N TYR A 418 11.55 -0.94 17.19
CA TYR A 418 10.58 -2.02 17.03
C TYR A 418 10.16 -2.63 18.37
N VAL A 419 8.86 -2.80 18.57
CA VAL A 419 8.28 -3.41 19.76
C VAL A 419 7.50 -4.66 19.34
N ASN A 420 7.83 -5.80 19.94
CA ASN A 420 7.06 -7.03 19.81
C ASN A 420 6.23 -7.23 21.08
N ASP A 421 4.91 -7.11 20.95
CA ASP A 421 3.95 -7.27 22.04
C ASP A 421 3.29 -8.65 21.95
N THR A 422 2.86 -9.21 23.08
CA THR A 422 2.12 -10.48 23.13
C THR A 422 0.68 -10.33 22.66
N ASP A 423 0.07 -9.17 22.87
CA ASP A 423 -1.31 -8.87 22.50
C ASP A 423 -1.44 -8.42 21.05
N SER A 424 -0.33 -7.90 20.47
CA SER A 424 -0.19 -7.56 19.06
C SER A 424 1.18 -7.96 18.52
N PRO A 425 1.42 -9.28 18.35
CA PRO A 425 2.71 -9.77 17.90
C PRO A 425 3.04 -9.26 16.49
N SER A 426 4.30 -8.86 16.31
CA SER A 426 4.82 -8.36 15.04
C SER A 426 6.01 -9.20 14.60
N PHE A 427 6.00 -9.63 13.34
CA PHE A 427 7.04 -10.42 12.72
C PHE A 427 7.70 -9.62 11.60
N VAL A 428 9.00 -9.85 11.41
CA VAL A 428 9.76 -9.37 10.26
C VAL A 428 10.30 -10.59 9.52
N VAL A 429 9.92 -10.74 8.26
CA VAL A 429 10.36 -11.85 7.38
C VAL A 429 11.70 -11.46 6.78
N GLU A 430 12.75 -12.23 7.05
CA GLU A 430 14.10 -12.04 6.51
C GLU A 430 14.06 -12.08 4.97
N GLY A 431 14.64 -11.08 4.31
CA GLY A 431 14.63 -10.93 2.85
C GLY A 431 13.25 -10.70 2.24
N GLY A 432 12.17 -10.71 3.03
CA GLY A 432 10.82 -10.46 2.57
C GLY A 432 10.65 -9.03 2.05
N VAL A 433 9.78 -8.87 1.06
CA VAL A 433 9.40 -7.56 0.50
C VAL A 433 7.95 -7.26 0.91
N HIS A 434 7.17 -6.58 0.09
CA HIS A 434 5.84 -6.11 0.44
C HIS A 434 4.83 -7.26 0.60
N CYS A 435 4.18 -7.37 1.76
CA CYS A 435 3.15 -8.37 2.09
C CYS A 435 3.57 -9.83 1.83
N PRO A 436 4.73 -10.29 2.35
CA PRO A 436 5.36 -11.54 1.92
C PRO A 436 4.53 -12.80 2.24
N GLU A 437 3.71 -12.80 3.29
CA GLU A 437 2.96 -13.96 3.78
C GLU A 437 1.55 -14.09 3.19
N LEU A 438 1.07 -13.09 2.43
CA LEU A 438 -0.27 -13.17 1.84
C LEU A 438 -0.40 -14.28 0.80
N TRP A 439 0.70 -14.72 0.19
CA TRP A 439 0.76 -15.89 -0.67
C TRP A 439 1.56 -17.03 -0.01
N ILE A 440 0.96 -18.22 0.01
CA ILE A 440 1.51 -19.38 0.71
C ILE A 440 2.56 -20.09 -0.15
N ASP A 441 3.82 -20.01 0.26
CA ASP A 441 4.89 -20.88 -0.19
C ASP A 441 5.50 -21.64 0.99
N LYS A 442 5.15 -22.92 1.12
CA LYS A 442 5.63 -23.78 2.20
C LYS A 442 7.12 -24.17 2.04
N THR A 443 7.73 -23.83 0.92
CA THR A 443 9.16 -24.07 0.64
C THR A 443 10.04 -22.88 1.00
N ASP A 444 9.44 -21.70 1.23
CA ASP A 444 10.14 -20.53 1.71
C ASP A 444 10.53 -20.69 3.19
N PRO A 445 11.84 -20.79 3.49
CA PRO A 445 12.30 -21.04 4.86
C PRO A 445 12.14 -19.84 5.80
N TYR A 446 11.86 -18.64 5.29
CA TYR A 446 11.72 -17.41 6.07
C TYR A 446 10.26 -17.05 6.31
N THR A 447 9.42 -17.11 5.29
CA THR A 447 8.00 -16.73 5.37
C THR A 447 7.16 -17.85 6.02
N TRP A 448 7.43 -19.13 5.68
CA TRP A 448 6.62 -20.24 6.18
C TRP A 448 6.57 -20.35 7.70
N PRO A 449 7.66 -20.24 8.47
CA PRO A 449 7.62 -20.28 9.95
C PRO A 449 6.78 -19.12 10.56
N VAL A 450 6.74 -17.97 9.90
CA VAL A 450 5.90 -16.84 10.33
C VAL A 450 4.42 -17.14 10.12
N ILE A 451 4.05 -17.75 8.99
CA ILE A 451 2.68 -18.20 8.70
C ILE A 451 2.25 -19.25 9.73
N GLU A 452 3.10 -20.23 10.06
CA GLU A 452 2.79 -21.26 11.09
C GLU A 452 2.59 -20.63 12.48
N SER A 453 3.42 -19.64 12.82
CA SER A 453 3.31 -18.91 14.09
C SER A 453 2.02 -18.10 14.14
N SER A 454 1.71 -17.37 13.08
CA SER A 454 0.48 -16.60 12.92
C SER A 454 -0.76 -17.48 13.01
N MET A 455 -0.75 -18.64 12.35
CA MET A 455 -1.82 -19.64 12.42
C MET A 455 -2.04 -20.14 13.86
N LYS A 456 -0.98 -20.40 14.59
CA LYS A 456 -1.07 -20.86 15.99
C LYS A 456 -1.68 -19.79 16.89
N ILE A 457 -1.27 -18.54 16.73
CA ILE A 457 -1.80 -17.40 17.49
C ILE A 457 -3.28 -17.20 17.15
N MET A 458 -3.61 -17.15 15.85
CA MET A 458 -4.98 -17.01 15.38
C MET A 458 -5.89 -18.08 15.94
N LYS A 459 -5.47 -19.35 15.87
CA LYS A 459 -6.23 -20.47 16.44
C LYS A 459 -6.47 -20.32 17.95
N ASN A 460 -5.49 -19.84 18.71
CA ASN A 460 -5.66 -19.61 20.15
C ASN A 460 -6.69 -18.53 20.41
N TRP A 461 -6.56 -17.36 19.74
CA TRP A 461 -7.51 -16.24 19.93
C TRP A 461 -8.94 -16.61 19.55
N LEU A 462 -9.13 -17.37 18.46
CA LEU A 462 -10.45 -17.84 18.06
C LEU A 462 -11.04 -18.86 19.04
N SER A 463 -10.20 -19.68 19.70
CA SER A 463 -10.67 -20.61 20.73
C SER A 463 -11.12 -19.93 22.04
N GLU A 464 -10.65 -18.70 22.28
CA GLU A 464 -11.01 -17.87 23.41
C GLU A 464 -12.23 -16.97 23.14
N TRP A 465 -12.61 -16.86 21.86
CA TRP A 465 -13.73 -16.00 21.47
C TRP A 465 -15.04 -16.45 22.12
N GLN A 466 -15.77 -15.50 22.61
CA GLN A 466 -17.11 -15.74 23.20
C GLN A 466 -18.14 -14.90 22.45
N LYS A 467 -19.26 -15.55 22.14
CA LYS A 467 -20.39 -14.86 21.52
C LYS A 467 -20.78 -13.66 22.37
N PRO A 468 -20.89 -12.43 21.79
CA PRO A 468 -21.33 -11.27 22.52
C PRO A 468 -22.66 -11.52 23.22
N SER A 469 -22.79 -11.13 24.50
CA SER A 469 -24.05 -11.24 25.21
C SER A 469 -25.07 -10.31 24.52
N LYS A 470 -26.20 -10.86 24.10
CA LYS A 470 -27.30 -10.02 23.59
C LYS A 470 -27.67 -9.00 24.68
N ALA A 471 -27.41 -7.70 24.40
CA ALA A 471 -27.75 -6.60 25.30
C ALA A 471 -29.26 -6.38 25.37
#